data_34582bfa66f8f8e81ebae3f5d65758a8
#
_entry.id   34582bfa66f8f8e81ebae3f5d65758a8
#
_cell.length_a   1.000
_cell.length_b   1.000
_cell.length_c   1.000
_cell.angle_alpha   90.00
_cell.angle_beta   90.00
_cell.angle_gamma   90.00
#
_symmetry.space_group_name_H-M   'P 1'
#
loop_
_entity.id
_entity.type
_entity.pdbx_description
1 polymer ?
#
loop_
_entity_poly.entity_id
_entity_poly.type
_entity_poly.pdbx_seq_one_letter_code
_entity_poly.pdbx_strand_id
1 'polypeptide(L)'
;RDSGFLSNSSALDLDFEPLYDDELVCIAPASYRPARPGCVSAEELRGQPFVSQLADVDADIQSYFKTNDLRVDSRCYIVDDQSMIAMVACGRGFAIMPELMFKTGTDPHGCQVLRLEPAATRSIGLACLARGALSPAARQFAARARAYAASLRQK
;
A
#
# COMPACT_ATOMS: atom_id res chain seq x y z
N ARG A 1 -9.35 -16.57 -3.34
CA ARG A 1 -9.83 -15.82 -4.52
C ARG A 1 -11.03 -14.98 -4.08
N ASP A 2 -10.79 -13.94 -3.34
CA ASP A 2 -11.84 -12.98 -3.03
C ASP A 2 -11.27 -11.59 -3.26
N SER A 3 -11.58 -11.06 -4.44
CA SER A 3 -11.47 -9.65 -4.78
C SER A 3 -12.51 -8.88 -3.94
N GLY A 4 -12.26 -8.78 -2.63
CA GLY A 4 -13.16 -8.14 -1.69
C GLY A 4 -12.94 -6.65 -1.61
N PHE A 5 -13.17 -5.89 -2.68
CA PHE A 5 -12.99 -4.45 -2.59
C PHE A 5 -14.08 -3.57 -3.19
N LEU A 6 -15.27 -4.11 -3.47
CA LEU A 6 -16.46 -3.32 -3.80
C LEU A 6 -17.69 -3.80 -3.01
N SER A 7 -17.52 -4.15 -1.77
CA SER A 7 -18.66 -4.46 -0.90
C SER A 7 -19.15 -3.18 -0.22
N ASN A 8 -19.85 -2.33 -0.91
CA ASN A 8 -20.92 -1.45 -0.43
C ASN A 8 -21.18 -0.22 -1.28
N SER A 9 -20.84 -0.23 -2.55
CA SER A 9 -21.46 0.72 -3.48
C SER A 9 -22.56 0.01 -4.22
N SER A 10 -23.78 0.43 -3.98
CA SER A 10 -24.97 0.09 -4.76
C SER A 10 -24.62 -0.12 -6.23
N ALA A 11 -24.69 -1.38 -6.71
CA ALA A 11 -25.04 -1.79 -8.06
C ALA A 11 -24.50 -0.98 -9.26
N LEU A 12 -23.28 -0.49 -9.21
CA LEU A 12 -22.57 -0.11 -10.43
C LEU A 12 -21.79 -1.33 -10.92
N ASP A 13 -22.20 -1.85 -12.07
CA ASP A 13 -21.51 -2.92 -12.78
C ASP A 13 -20.17 -2.35 -13.28
N LEU A 14 -19.10 -2.51 -12.50
CA LEU A 14 -17.77 -1.98 -12.80
C LEU A 14 -16.87 -3.10 -13.31
N ASP A 15 -16.38 -2.95 -14.52
CA ASP A 15 -15.27 -3.75 -15.03
C ASP A 15 -13.96 -3.27 -14.40
N PHE A 16 -13.25 -4.16 -13.72
CA PHE A 16 -11.94 -3.89 -13.18
C PHE A 16 -10.86 -4.59 -14.01
N GLU A 17 -9.91 -3.82 -14.50
CA GLU A 17 -8.73 -4.31 -15.22
C GLU A 17 -7.48 -4.08 -14.37
N PRO A 18 -6.84 -5.14 -13.81
CA PRO A 18 -5.62 -5.00 -13.05
C PRO A 18 -4.46 -4.58 -13.95
N LEU A 19 -3.67 -3.60 -13.52
CA LEU A 19 -2.53 -3.08 -14.26
C LEU A 19 -1.18 -3.37 -13.58
N TYR A 20 -1.14 -3.32 -12.25
CA TYR A 20 0.10 -3.42 -11.50
C TYR A 20 -0.18 -4.02 -10.11
N ASP A 21 0.65 -4.99 -9.71
CA ASP A 21 0.64 -5.52 -8.35
C ASP A 21 1.74 -4.81 -7.56
N ASP A 22 1.34 -4.01 -6.59
CA ASP A 22 2.19 -3.18 -5.75
C ASP A 22 2.44 -3.90 -4.42
N GLU A 23 3.70 -4.10 -4.07
CA GLU A 23 4.05 -4.70 -2.78
C GLU A 23 3.79 -3.73 -1.63
N LEU A 24 3.35 -4.26 -0.50
CA LEU A 24 3.34 -3.53 0.76
C LEU A 24 4.71 -3.70 1.43
N VAL A 25 5.23 -2.62 1.98
CA VAL A 25 6.52 -2.58 2.68
C VAL A 25 6.34 -1.98 4.08
N CYS A 26 7.23 -2.36 4.98
CA CYS A 26 7.32 -1.75 6.30
C CYS A 26 8.32 -0.59 6.28
N ILE A 27 7.90 0.54 6.78
CA ILE A 27 8.77 1.67 7.05
C ILE A 27 9.14 1.62 8.53
N ALA A 28 10.44 1.56 8.81
CA ALA A 28 10.98 1.45 10.16
C ALA A 28 11.94 2.60 10.47
N PRO A 29 12.10 3.00 11.74
CA PRO A 29 13.12 3.97 12.14
C PRO A 29 14.52 3.52 11.71
N ALA A 30 15.41 4.45 11.37
CA ALA A 30 16.79 4.15 10.97
C ALA A 30 17.58 3.36 12.02
N SER A 31 17.21 3.49 13.30
CA SER A 31 17.82 2.76 14.43
C SER A 31 17.36 1.32 14.55
N TYR A 32 16.27 0.93 13.91
CA TYR A 32 15.77 -0.44 13.97
C TYR A 32 16.78 -1.43 13.35
N ARG A 33 16.85 -2.62 13.93
CA ARG A 33 17.73 -3.70 13.44
C ARG A 33 16.90 -4.96 13.21
N PRO A 34 16.47 -5.21 11.96
CA PRO A 34 15.74 -6.41 11.61
C PRO A 34 16.62 -7.66 11.78
N ALA A 35 16.00 -8.78 12.10
CA ALA A 35 16.71 -10.07 12.22
C ALA A 35 17.37 -10.48 10.89
N ARG A 36 16.75 -10.13 9.77
CA ARG A 36 17.31 -10.33 8.43
C ARG A 36 17.44 -9.00 7.69
N PRO A 37 18.59 -8.69 7.07
CA PRO A 37 18.74 -7.45 6.33
C PRO A 37 17.69 -7.28 5.22
N GLY A 38 17.07 -6.10 5.17
CA GLY A 38 16.12 -5.73 4.13
C GLY A 38 14.72 -6.32 4.23
N CYS A 39 14.41 -7.09 5.28
CA CYS A 39 13.07 -7.62 5.50
C CYS A 39 12.71 -7.65 6.99
N VAL A 40 11.41 -7.71 7.28
CA VAL A 40 10.89 -7.81 8.64
C VAL A 40 9.72 -8.80 8.66
N SER A 41 9.73 -9.69 9.64
CA SER A 41 8.67 -10.65 9.82
C SER A 41 7.49 -10.05 10.59
N ALA A 42 6.29 -10.61 10.37
CA ALA A 42 5.12 -10.26 11.16
C ALA A 42 5.33 -10.54 12.66
N GLU A 43 6.15 -11.55 13.00
CA GLU A 43 6.49 -11.85 14.39
C GLU A 43 7.31 -10.73 15.04
N GLU A 44 8.30 -10.17 14.32
CA GLU A 44 9.09 -9.03 14.79
C GLU A 44 8.24 -7.77 14.96
N LEU A 45 7.19 -7.63 14.15
CA LEU A 45 6.27 -6.50 14.18
C LEU A 45 5.22 -6.59 15.31
N ARG A 46 4.99 -7.79 15.87
CA ARG A 46 4.05 -7.94 16.98
C ARG A 46 4.51 -7.16 18.20
N GLY A 47 3.61 -6.36 18.74
CA GLY A 47 3.88 -5.52 19.90
C GLY A 47 4.65 -4.23 19.60
N GLN A 48 5.03 -3.98 18.36
CA GLN A 48 5.60 -2.70 17.95
C GLN A 48 4.50 -1.63 17.84
N PRO A 49 4.82 -0.37 18.14
CA PRO A 49 3.90 0.72 17.91
C PRO A 49 3.78 1.00 16.41
N PHE A 50 2.55 1.14 15.92
CA PHE A 50 2.30 1.51 14.53
C PHE A 50 1.72 2.90 14.42
N VAL A 51 2.21 3.63 13.42
CA VAL A 51 1.61 4.84 12.90
C VAL A 51 0.72 4.43 11.74
N SER A 52 -0.55 4.78 11.75
CA SER A 52 -1.50 4.37 10.72
C SER A 52 -2.36 5.52 10.26
N GLN A 53 -2.87 5.40 9.04
CA GLN A 53 -3.97 6.23 8.56
C GLN A 53 -5.30 5.77 9.17
N LEU A 54 -6.34 6.59 9.03
CA LEU A 54 -7.69 6.23 9.43
C LEU A 54 -8.10 4.87 8.87
N ALA A 55 -8.82 4.09 9.66
CA ALA A 55 -9.14 2.67 9.41
C ALA A 55 -9.81 2.37 8.05
N ASP A 56 -10.43 3.37 7.41
CA ASP A 56 -11.21 3.19 6.18
C ASP A 56 -10.42 3.53 4.90
N VAL A 57 -9.13 3.88 5.01
CA VAL A 57 -8.37 4.44 3.87
C VAL A 57 -7.63 3.37 3.07
N ASP A 58 -7.16 2.29 3.69
CA ASP A 58 -6.43 1.23 2.98
C ASP A 58 -6.77 -0.14 3.57
N ALA A 59 -7.66 -0.83 2.92
CA ALA A 59 -8.12 -2.10 3.42
C ALA A 59 -7.14 -3.25 3.16
N ASP A 60 -6.22 -3.13 2.20
CA ASP A 60 -5.18 -4.15 2.00
C ASP A 60 -4.21 -4.13 3.20
N ILE A 61 -3.86 -2.93 3.67
CA ILE A 61 -3.07 -2.75 4.90
C ILE A 61 -3.84 -3.28 6.10
N GLN A 62 -5.13 -2.95 6.25
CA GLN A 62 -5.97 -3.47 7.34
C GLN A 62 -6.09 -4.99 7.30
N SER A 63 -6.20 -5.57 6.11
CA SER A 63 -6.21 -7.02 5.93
C SER A 63 -4.89 -7.65 6.39
N TYR A 64 -3.76 -7.04 6.07
CA TYR A 64 -2.44 -7.50 6.52
C TYR A 64 -2.34 -7.49 8.04
N PHE A 65 -2.75 -6.39 8.70
CA PHE A 65 -2.78 -6.29 10.17
C PHE A 65 -3.63 -7.40 10.78
N LYS A 66 -4.84 -7.59 10.27
CA LYS A 66 -5.78 -8.59 10.78
C LYS A 66 -5.24 -10.01 10.60
N THR A 67 -4.73 -10.34 9.42
CA THR A 67 -4.24 -11.68 9.08
C THR A 67 -3.02 -12.07 9.90
N ASN A 68 -2.17 -11.10 10.28
CA ASN A 68 -0.93 -11.34 11.00
C ASN A 68 -1.02 -11.03 12.50
N ASP A 69 -2.23 -10.77 13.02
CA ASP A 69 -2.47 -10.41 14.43
C ASP A 69 -1.61 -9.21 14.89
N LEU A 70 -1.49 -8.21 14.04
CA LEU A 70 -0.83 -6.95 14.35
C LEU A 70 -1.84 -5.95 14.90
N ARG A 71 -1.46 -5.25 15.96
CA ARG A 71 -2.33 -4.26 16.60
C ARG A 71 -1.80 -2.86 16.32
N VAL A 72 -2.66 -2.01 15.77
CA VAL A 72 -2.40 -0.58 15.65
C VAL A 72 -2.81 0.10 16.95
N ASP A 73 -1.90 0.84 17.56
CA ASP A 73 -2.30 1.77 18.63
C ASP A 73 -3.02 2.96 17.99
N SER A 74 -4.35 2.94 18.07
CA SER A 74 -5.26 3.87 17.40
C SER A 74 -5.22 5.31 17.92
N ARG A 75 -4.21 5.67 18.71
CA ARG A 75 -4.10 7.02 19.28
C ARG A 75 -3.49 8.05 18.34
N CYS A 76 -2.97 7.64 17.21
CA CYS A 76 -2.32 8.54 16.26
C CYS A 76 -2.80 8.25 14.84
N TYR A 77 -3.84 8.98 14.43
CA TYR A 77 -4.29 8.94 13.04
C TYR A 77 -3.63 10.05 12.25
N ILE A 78 -2.99 9.70 11.16
CA ILE A 78 -2.30 10.61 10.26
C ILE A 78 -3.05 10.67 8.94
N VAL A 79 -3.13 11.87 8.37
CA VAL A 79 -3.96 12.13 7.19
C VAL A 79 -3.18 11.95 5.90
N ASP A 80 -1.84 12.05 5.93
CA ASP A 80 -1.00 12.02 4.74
C ASP A 80 0.28 11.21 4.94
N ASP A 81 0.81 10.70 3.83
CA ASP A 81 1.96 9.79 3.80
C ASP A 81 3.26 10.45 4.27
N GLN A 82 3.46 11.75 3.98
CA GLN A 82 4.68 12.46 4.37
C GLN A 82 4.75 12.63 5.89
N SER A 83 3.64 12.98 6.51
CA SER A 83 3.54 13.04 7.98
C SER A 83 3.76 11.67 8.61
N MET A 84 3.28 10.61 7.98
CA MET A 84 3.49 9.24 8.45
C MET A 84 4.97 8.86 8.41
N ILE A 85 5.68 9.12 7.32
CA ILE A 85 7.12 8.90 7.19
C ILE A 85 7.89 9.73 8.24
N ALA A 86 7.53 11.01 8.42
CA ALA A 86 8.16 11.87 9.41
C ALA A 86 8.01 11.35 10.85
N MET A 87 6.83 10.82 11.19
CA MET A 87 6.60 10.20 12.51
C MET A 87 7.46 8.96 12.72
N VAL A 88 7.58 8.10 11.69
CA VAL A 88 8.47 6.94 11.75
C VAL A 88 9.92 7.38 11.89
N ALA A 89 10.37 8.38 11.12
CA ALA A 89 11.73 8.94 11.22
C ALA A 89 12.04 9.46 12.62
N CYS A 90 11.05 10.05 13.31
CA CYS A 90 11.14 10.49 14.70
C CYS A 90 11.07 9.34 15.74
N GLY A 91 11.02 8.09 15.31
CA GLY A 91 10.97 6.91 16.19
C GLY A 91 9.63 6.70 16.89
N ARG A 92 8.54 7.24 16.36
CA ARG A 92 7.19 7.12 16.95
C ARG A 92 6.51 5.79 16.67
N GLY A 93 7.09 4.98 15.79
CA GLY A 93 6.58 3.65 15.47
C GLY A 93 7.00 3.19 14.09
N PHE A 94 6.29 2.20 13.61
CA PHE A 94 6.43 1.61 12.28
C PHE A 94 5.22 1.99 11.43
N ALA A 95 5.34 1.91 10.10
CA ALA A 95 4.20 2.05 9.22
C ALA A 95 4.25 0.99 8.11
N ILE A 96 3.10 0.58 7.60
CA ILE A 96 3.00 -0.24 6.39
C ILE A 96 2.48 0.65 5.28
N MET A 97 3.21 0.67 4.17
CA MET A 97 2.96 1.56 3.04
C MET A 97 3.17 0.85 1.71
N PRO A 98 2.59 1.35 0.62
CA PRO A 98 2.83 0.82 -0.71
C PRO A 98 4.27 1.09 -1.19
N GLU A 99 4.94 0.08 -1.75
CA GLU A 99 6.31 0.21 -2.27
C GLU A 99 6.40 1.17 -3.46
N LEU A 100 5.35 1.19 -4.30
CA LEU A 100 5.29 2.03 -5.49
C LEU A 100 5.55 3.51 -5.20
N MET A 101 5.18 4.00 -4.04
CA MET A 101 5.46 5.38 -3.62
C MET A 101 6.96 5.68 -3.65
N PHE A 102 7.77 4.77 -3.09
CA PHE A 102 9.22 4.93 -3.03
C PHE A 102 9.87 4.71 -4.39
N LYS A 103 9.36 3.77 -5.18
CA LYS A 103 9.81 3.55 -6.57
C LYS A 103 9.52 4.75 -7.48
N THR A 104 8.50 5.54 -7.18
CA THR A 104 8.10 6.71 -7.98
C THR A 104 8.64 8.03 -7.45
N GLY A 105 9.47 8.03 -6.42
CA GLY A 105 10.26 9.19 -6.01
C GLY A 105 9.94 9.76 -4.63
N THR A 106 9.09 9.11 -3.82
CA THR A 106 8.92 9.51 -2.42
C THR A 106 10.20 9.19 -1.64
N ASP A 107 10.77 10.17 -0.96
CA ASP A 107 11.94 9.98 -0.10
C ASP A 107 11.51 9.37 1.24
N PRO A 108 12.09 8.25 1.68
CA PRO A 108 11.82 7.70 2.99
C PRO A 108 12.42 8.49 4.16
N HIS A 109 13.08 9.63 3.92
CA HIS A 109 13.61 10.57 4.93
C HIS A 109 14.43 9.90 6.06
N GLY A 110 15.34 9.00 5.69
CA GLY A 110 16.18 8.28 6.66
C GLY A 110 15.51 7.12 7.37
N CYS A 111 14.28 6.78 7.02
CA CYS A 111 13.67 5.51 7.42
C CYS A 111 14.24 4.35 6.62
N GLN A 112 14.15 3.15 7.16
CA GLN A 112 14.41 1.92 6.45
C GLN A 112 13.12 1.47 5.75
N VAL A 113 13.26 1.04 4.49
CA VAL A 113 12.18 0.38 3.73
C VAL A 113 12.48 -1.11 3.74
N LEU A 114 11.62 -1.89 4.38
CA LEU A 114 11.80 -3.32 4.62
C LEU A 114 10.68 -4.11 3.97
N ARG A 115 11.03 -5.20 3.28
CA ARG A 115 10.02 -6.13 2.77
C ARG A 115 9.31 -6.85 3.90
N LEU A 116 8.02 -7.07 3.74
CA LEU A 116 7.20 -7.79 4.71
C LEU A 116 7.34 -9.31 4.53
N GLU A 117 7.33 -10.04 5.64
CA GLU A 117 7.20 -11.49 5.68
C GLU A 117 6.08 -11.90 6.66
N PRO A 118 5.03 -12.54 6.15
CA PRO A 118 4.75 -12.87 4.75
C PRO A 118 4.56 -11.64 3.87
N ALA A 119 4.90 -11.75 2.58
CA ALA A 119 4.70 -10.69 1.62
C ALA A 119 3.19 -10.39 1.45
N ALA A 120 2.86 -9.13 1.22
CA ALA A 120 1.52 -8.69 0.88
C ALA A 120 1.57 -7.76 -0.34
N THR A 121 0.55 -7.84 -1.16
CA THR A 121 0.42 -7.04 -2.37
C THR A 121 -0.98 -6.46 -2.46
N ARG A 122 -1.10 -5.32 -3.15
CA ARG A 122 -2.37 -4.77 -3.59
C ARG A 122 -2.41 -4.66 -5.10
N SER A 123 -3.58 -4.81 -5.71
CA SER A 123 -3.73 -4.68 -7.16
C SER A 123 -4.24 -3.28 -7.51
N ILE A 124 -3.46 -2.58 -8.32
CA ILE A 124 -3.83 -1.27 -8.88
C ILE A 124 -4.34 -1.48 -10.29
N GLY A 125 -5.49 -0.90 -10.62
CA GLY A 125 -6.10 -1.10 -11.93
C GLY A 125 -7.03 0.02 -12.35
N LEU A 126 -7.65 -0.18 -13.50
CA LEU A 126 -8.68 0.68 -14.06
C LEU A 126 -10.05 0.10 -13.74
N ALA A 127 -10.90 0.90 -13.13
CA ALA A 127 -12.31 0.59 -12.96
C ALA A 127 -13.13 1.47 -13.89
N CYS A 128 -14.00 0.89 -14.69
CA CYS A 128 -14.88 1.62 -15.61
C CYS A 128 -16.25 0.96 -15.69
N LEU A 129 -17.27 1.79 -15.94
CA LEU A 129 -18.57 1.33 -16.36
C LEU A 129 -18.43 0.67 -17.73
N ALA A 130 -19.07 -0.44 -17.97
CA ALA A 130 -19.07 -1.27 -19.17
C ALA A 130 -18.15 -0.82 -20.32
N ARG A 131 -17.21 -1.64 -20.74
CA ARG A 131 -16.13 -1.33 -21.71
C ARG A 131 -16.57 -0.64 -23.01
N GLY A 132 -17.85 -0.78 -23.41
CA GLY A 132 -18.40 -0.16 -24.62
C GLY A 132 -18.69 1.34 -24.52
N ALA A 133 -18.74 1.91 -23.33
CA ALA A 133 -19.18 3.28 -23.07
C ALA A 133 -18.06 4.30 -22.88
N LEU A 134 -16.79 3.89 -23.05
CA LEU A 134 -15.65 4.79 -22.84
C LEU A 134 -15.55 5.88 -23.92
N SER A 135 -15.44 7.13 -23.48
CA SER A 135 -15.14 8.25 -24.37
C SER A 135 -13.77 8.09 -25.04
N PRO A 136 -13.50 8.78 -26.18
CA PRO A 136 -12.16 8.76 -26.81
C PRO A 136 -11.04 9.15 -25.84
N ALA A 137 -11.27 10.14 -24.98
CA ALA A 137 -10.30 10.58 -23.96
C ALA A 137 -10.04 9.48 -22.93
N ALA A 138 -11.09 8.82 -22.43
CA ALA A 138 -10.94 7.72 -21.48
C ALA A 138 -10.18 6.51 -22.07
N ARG A 139 -10.42 6.20 -23.34
CA ARG A 139 -9.65 5.15 -24.06
C ARG A 139 -8.18 5.52 -24.19
N GLN A 140 -7.87 6.78 -24.51
CA GLN A 140 -6.48 7.25 -24.59
C GLN A 140 -5.79 7.24 -23.22
N PHE A 141 -6.48 7.65 -22.18
CA PHE A 141 -5.97 7.54 -20.80
C PHE A 141 -5.66 6.10 -20.43
N ALA A 142 -6.60 5.18 -20.65
CA ALA A 142 -6.42 3.76 -20.36
C ALA A 142 -5.21 3.16 -21.10
N ALA A 143 -5.02 3.52 -22.38
CA ALA A 143 -3.87 3.06 -23.15
C ALA A 143 -2.54 3.57 -22.56
N ARG A 144 -2.48 4.83 -22.13
CA ARG A 144 -1.30 5.41 -21.48
C ARG A 144 -1.04 4.78 -20.11
N ALA A 145 -2.09 4.55 -19.31
CA ALA A 145 -1.98 3.91 -18.01
C ALA A 145 -1.40 2.49 -18.12
N ARG A 146 -1.86 1.70 -19.11
CA ARG A 146 -1.30 0.37 -19.39
C ARG A 146 0.19 0.44 -19.76
N ALA A 147 0.54 1.35 -20.66
CA ALA A 147 1.94 1.53 -21.08
C ALA A 147 2.84 1.93 -19.91
N TYR A 148 2.37 2.84 -19.05
CA TYR A 148 3.10 3.26 -17.86
C TYR A 148 3.25 2.10 -16.86
N ALA A 149 2.18 1.38 -16.55
CA ALA A 149 2.23 0.22 -15.65
C ALA A 149 3.20 -0.85 -16.15
N ALA A 150 3.23 -1.10 -17.48
CA ALA A 150 4.20 -2.02 -18.08
C ALA A 150 5.65 -1.55 -17.88
N SER A 151 5.91 -0.24 -17.93
CA SER A 151 7.25 0.32 -17.71
C SER A 151 7.73 0.20 -16.26
N LEU A 152 6.81 0.19 -15.29
CA LEU A 152 7.15 0.01 -13.86
C LEU A 152 7.65 -1.41 -13.54
N ARG A 153 7.22 -2.41 -14.32
CA ARG A 153 7.66 -3.81 -14.15
C ARG A 153 9.09 -4.06 -14.63
N GLN A 154 9.69 -3.12 -15.36
CA GLN A 154 11.03 -3.24 -15.95
C GLN A 154 12.12 -2.55 -15.10
N LYS A 155 11.72 -1.88 -14.06
CA LYS A 155 12.61 -1.21 -13.10
C LYS A 155 12.77 -2.02 -11.81
#